data_9b6a038017b6b163ffa13fa35f189a4b
#
_entry.id   9b6a038017b6b163ffa13fa35f189a4b
#
_cell.length_a   1.000
_cell.length_b   1.000
_cell.length_c   1.000
_cell.angle_alpha   90.00
_cell.angle_beta   90.00
_cell.angle_gamma   90.00
#
_symmetry.space_group_name_H-M   'P 1'
#
loop_
_entity.id
_entity.type
_entity.pdbx_description
1 polymer ?
#
loop_
_entity_poly.entity_id
_entity_poly.type
_entity_poly.pdbx_seq_one_letter_code
_entity_poly.pdbx_strand_id
1 'polypeptide(L)'
;MTPIRYLWAGIALLVMSMVLGVAALSGVLKSADTTTFKALAMTEVKSFDALIAAAQFFTLLGDPCWRAAIMIVILIVLVYRRCWRSATVFVVTVGLSISGHSVAKEVFGRSRPTLVPQLDFVDTYAYPSGHAAGAMVILLLGALLLRNRGAVWLGVILSLAIGLSRVALGVHWPSDVTGGWMFGGGAALIGYAMAQPVKRPEESAN
;
A
#
# COMPACT_ATOMS: atom_id res chain seq x y z
N MET A 1 6.64 -20.71 -4.14
CA MET A 1 7.55 -19.83 -4.95
C MET A 1 8.88 -19.73 -4.23
N THR A 2 10.00 -19.70 -4.97
CA THR A 2 11.34 -19.52 -4.40
C THR A 2 11.55 -18.06 -3.95
N PRO A 3 12.43 -17.77 -2.97
CA PRO A 3 12.70 -16.40 -2.52
C PRO A 3 13.05 -15.44 -3.67
N ILE A 4 13.78 -15.91 -4.66
CA ILE A 4 14.18 -15.11 -5.82
C ILE A 4 12.96 -14.63 -6.66
N ARG A 5 11.91 -15.45 -6.76
CA ARG A 5 10.69 -15.05 -7.48
C ARG A 5 9.93 -13.94 -6.77
N TYR A 6 9.89 -13.96 -5.43
CA TYR A 6 9.31 -12.85 -4.65
C TYR A 6 10.12 -11.57 -4.81
N LEU A 7 11.47 -11.68 -4.83
CA LEU A 7 12.34 -10.53 -5.05
C LEU A 7 12.07 -9.86 -6.41
N TRP A 8 12.08 -10.64 -7.49
CA TRP A 8 11.84 -10.10 -8.83
C TRP A 8 10.42 -9.57 -9.00
N ALA A 9 9.41 -10.24 -8.45
CA ALA A 9 8.04 -9.74 -8.46
C ALA A 9 7.92 -8.42 -7.70
N GLY A 10 8.60 -8.29 -6.56
CA GLY A 10 8.62 -7.06 -5.78
C GLY A 10 9.31 -5.91 -6.52
N ILE A 11 10.46 -6.17 -7.15
CA ILE A 11 11.17 -5.17 -7.98
C ILE A 11 10.29 -4.75 -9.16
N ALA A 12 9.65 -5.69 -9.85
CA ALA A 12 8.75 -5.39 -10.96
C ALA A 12 7.59 -4.47 -10.52
N LEU A 13 6.96 -4.74 -9.36
CA LEU A 13 5.90 -3.88 -8.83
C LEU A 13 6.40 -2.46 -8.49
N LEU A 14 7.60 -2.32 -7.91
CA LEU A 14 8.17 -1.00 -7.66
C LEU A 14 8.45 -0.24 -8.96
N VAL A 15 9.04 -0.91 -9.95
CA VAL A 15 9.29 -0.31 -11.27
C VAL A 15 7.97 0.09 -11.93
N MET A 16 6.96 -0.79 -11.91
CA MET A 16 5.62 -0.48 -12.45
C MET A 16 4.98 0.70 -11.74
N SER A 17 5.13 0.81 -10.41
CA SER A 17 4.68 1.99 -9.67
C SER A 17 5.37 3.27 -10.20
N MET A 18 6.68 3.26 -10.39
CA MET A 18 7.40 4.45 -10.90
C MET A 18 6.96 4.80 -12.33
N VAL A 19 6.85 3.81 -13.21
CA VAL A 19 6.37 4.00 -14.59
C VAL A 19 4.94 4.57 -14.61
N LEU A 20 4.05 4.04 -13.74
CA LEU A 20 2.69 4.56 -13.60
C LEU A 20 2.67 6.02 -13.15
N GLY A 21 3.56 6.40 -12.23
CA GLY A 21 3.69 7.79 -11.77
C GLY A 21 4.12 8.74 -12.90
N VAL A 22 5.09 8.32 -13.72
CA VAL A 22 5.51 9.08 -14.91
C VAL A 22 4.35 9.20 -15.91
N ALA A 23 3.62 8.11 -16.17
CA ALA A 23 2.45 8.13 -17.06
C ALA A 23 1.31 9.02 -16.51
N ALA A 24 1.14 9.07 -15.19
CA ALA A 24 0.15 9.93 -14.56
C ALA A 24 0.51 11.43 -14.68
N LEU A 25 1.80 11.77 -14.58
CA LEU A 25 2.30 13.14 -14.76
C LEU A 25 2.28 13.59 -16.23
N SER A 26 2.58 12.69 -17.17
CA SER A 26 2.57 13.03 -18.61
C SER A 26 1.17 13.31 -19.18
N GLY A 27 0.11 13.08 -18.38
CA GLY A 27 -1.28 13.27 -18.80
C GLY A 27 -1.89 12.11 -19.59
N VAL A 28 -1.13 11.05 -19.91
CA VAL A 28 -1.64 9.86 -20.63
C VAL A 28 -2.81 9.22 -19.87
N LEU A 29 -2.78 9.23 -18.54
CA LEU A 29 -3.84 8.65 -17.70
C LEU A 29 -4.98 9.61 -17.35
N LYS A 30 -4.92 10.87 -17.81
CA LYS A 30 -5.88 11.91 -17.41
C LYS A 30 -7.35 11.52 -17.69
N SER A 31 -7.63 10.97 -18.87
CA SER A 31 -8.98 10.53 -19.22
C SER A 31 -9.46 9.38 -18.35
N ALA A 32 -8.65 8.34 -18.19
CA ALA A 32 -8.96 7.18 -17.37
C ALA A 32 -9.15 7.56 -15.90
N ASP A 33 -8.23 8.36 -15.34
CA ASP A 33 -8.32 8.86 -13.97
C ASP A 33 -9.61 9.68 -13.77
N THR A 34 -9.88 10.63 -14.66
CA THR A 34 -11.07 11.49 -14.56
C THR A 34 -12.37 10.70 -14.65
N THR A 35 -12.48 9.76 -15.58
CA THR A 35 -13.68 8.94 -15.77
C THR A 35 -13.91 8.04 -14.56
N THR A 36 -12.89 7.31 -14.12
CA THR A 36 -12.99 6.42 -12.95
C THR A 36 -13.21 7.20 -11.66
N PHE A 37 -12.55 8.35 -11.50
CA PHE A 37 -12.76 9.22 -10.35
C PHE A 37 -14.20 9.70 -10.26
N LYS A 38 -14.78 10.23 -11.36
CA LYS A 38 -16.18 10.69 -11.39
C LYS A 38 -17.19 9.57 -11.10
N ALA A 39 -16.86 8.33 -11.44
CA ALA A 39 -17.69 7.17 -11.15
C ALA A 39 -17.66 6.75 -9.68
N LEU A 40 -16.51 6.94 -8.99
CA LEU A 40 -16.27 6.45 -7.63
C LEU A 40 -16.34 7.54 -6.56
N ALA A 41 -16.05 8.80 -6.89
CA ALA A 41 -16.02 9.89 -5.93
C ALA A 41 -17.43 10.20 -5.39
N MET A 42 -17.53 10.24 -4.09
CA MET A 42 -18.74 10.53 -3.34
C MET A 42 -18.88 12.02 -3.10
N THR A 43 -20.12 12.50 -3.01
CA THR A 43 -20.45 13.85 -2.58
C THR A 43 -21.65 13.77 -1.63
N GLU A 44 -21.76 14.71 -0.69
CA GLU A 44 -22.87 14.76 0.26
C GLU A 44 -24.25 14.78 -0.43
N VAL A 45 -24.33 15.32 -1.63
CA VAL A 45 -25.58 15.42 -2.42
C VAL A 45 -25.93 14.13 -3.17
N LYS A 46 -24.90 13.32 -3.54
CA LYS A 46 -25.10 12.15 -4.43
C LYS A 46 -24.94 10.80 -3.74
N SER A 47 -24.41 10.78 -2.52
CA SER A 47 -24.07 9.54 -1.83
C SER A 47 -24.90 9.36 -0.57
N PHE A 48 -25.26 8.11 -0.26
CA PHE A 48 -25.88 7.78 1.02
C PHE A 48 -24.85 7.98 2.14
N ASP A 49 -25.29 8.57 3.26
CA ASP A 49 -24.44 8.79 4.45
C ASP A 49 -23.71 7.52 4.92
N ALA A 50 -24.37 6.37 4.80
CA ALA A 50 -23.80 5.08 5.15
C ALA A 50 -22.58 4.71 4.28
N LEU A 51 -22.55 5.07 2.98
CA LEU A 51 -21.41 4.82 2.11
C LEU A 51 -20.25 5.76 2.43
N ILE A 52 -20.55 7.02 2.74
CA ILE A 52 -19.54 8.00 3.18
C ILE A 52 -18.94 7.53 4.51
N ALA A 53 -19.77 7.13 5.47
CA ALA A 53 -19.31 6.60 6.75
C ALA A 53 -18.45 5.33 6.59
N ALA A 54 -18.82 4.43 5.69
CA ALA A 54 -17.99 3.27 5.36
C ALA A 54 -16.64 3.65 4.76
N ALA A 55 -16.59 4.62 3.83
CA ALA A 55 -15.34 5.10 3.27
C ALA A 55 -14.46 5.78 4.35
N GLN A 56 -15.07 6.56 5.25
CA GLN A 56 -14.39 7.16 6.39
C GLN A 56 -13.87 6.11 7.39
N PHE A 57 -14.61 5.04 7.64
CA PHE A 57 -14.13 3.92 8.45
C PHE A 57 -12.91 3.24 7.84
N PHE A 58 -12.93 2.93 6.54
CA PHE A 58 -11.77 2.31 5.89
C PHE A 58 -10.57 3.25 5.81
N THR A 59 -10.76 4.55 5.55
CA THR A 59 -9.64 5.49 5.53
C THR A 59 -9.00 5.61 6.91
N LEU A 60 -9.78 5.61 8.00
CA LEU A 60 -9.30 5.63 9.37
C LEU A 60 -8.28 4.50 9.65
N LEU A 61 -8.55 3.27 9.15
CA LEU A 61 -7.61 2.15 9.28
C LEU A 61 -6.29 2.40 8.52
N GLY A 62 -6.32 3.25 7.52
CA GLY A 62 -5.15 3.70 6.75
C GLY A 62 -4.37 4.85 7.37
N ASP A 63 -4.87 5.49 8.43
CA ASP A 63 -4.22 6.61 9.10
C ASP A 63 -2.95 6.18 9.85
N PRO A 64 -1.99 7.09 10.05
CA PRO A 64 -0.72 6.78 10.69
C PRO A 64 -0.86 6.11 12.06
N CYS A 65 -1.79 6.56 12.90
CA CYS A 65 -2.01 6.00 14.25
C CYS A 65 -2.50 4.55 14.19
N TRP A 66 -3.51 4.25 13.35
CA TRP A 66 -4.04 2.90 13.22
C TRP A 66 -3.06 1.96 12.56
N ARG A 67 -2.32 2.42 11.54
CA ARG A 67 -1.23 1.65 10.93
C ARG A 67 -0.14 1.32 11.94
N ALA A 68 0.23 2.27 12.79
CA ALA A 68 1.20 2.04 13.86
C ALA A 68 0.69 1.00 14.87
N ALA A 69 -0.59 1.07 15.27
CA ALA A 69 -1.18 0.07 16.15
C ALA A 69 -1.16 -1.34 15.54
N ILE A 70 -1.55 -1.48 14.29
CA ILE A 70 -1.51 -2.76 13.56
C ILE A 70 -0.05 -3.27 13.47
N MET A 71 0.89 -2.40 13.12
CA MET A 71 2.32 -2.72 13.04
C MET A 71 2.85 -3.24 14.39
N ILE A 72 2.48 -2.59 15.50
CA ILE A 72 2.88 -2.99 16.85
C ILE A 72 2.31 -4.37 17.18
N VAL A 73 1.03 -4.65 16.88
CA VAL A 73 0.43 -5.97 17.11
C VAL A 73 1.17 -7.06 16.34
N ILE A 74 1.44 -6.84 15.04
CA ILE A 74 2.20 -7.80 14.23
C ILE A 74 3.60 -8.02 14.83
N LEU A 75 4.28 -6.95 15.22
CA LEU A 75 5.61 -7.01 15.81
C LEU A 75 5.62 -7.80 17.14
N ILE A 76 4.64 -7.54 18.02
CA ILE A 76 4.46 -8.29 19.27
C ILE A 76 4.33 -9.79 18.97
N VAL A 77 3.50 -10.18 18.02
CA VAL A 77 3.30 -11.58 17.64
C VAL A 77 4.58 -12.20 17.09
N LEU A 78 5.34 -11.50 16.24
CA LEU A 78 6.63 -11.98 15.71
C LEU A 78 7.65 -12.16 16.80
N VAL A 79 7.77 -11.22 17.75
CA VAL A 79 8.66 -11.28 18.90
C VAL A 79 8.26 -12.42 19.86
N TYR A 80 6.98 -12.55 20.19
CA TYR A 80 6.46 -13.63 21.02
C TYR A 80 6.77 -15.02 20.44
N ARG A 81 6.67 -15.15 19.10
CA ARG A 81 7.04 -16.37 18.37
C ARG A 81 8.56 -16.54 18.21
N ARG A 82 9.38 -15.65 18.78
CA ARG A 82 10.84 -15.62 18.66
C ARG A 82 11.35 -15.55 17.20
N CYS A 83 10.57 -15.01 16.29
CA CYS A 83 10.92 -14.82 14.88
C CYS A 83 11.71 -13.51 14.69
N TRP A 84 12.84 -13.36 15.37
CA TRP A 84 13.62 -12.10 15.41
C TRP A 84 14.00 -11.56 14.04
N ARG A 85 14.49 -12.44 13.15
CA ARG A 85 14.81 -12.04 11.77
C ARG A 85 13.59 -11.45 11.05
N SER A 86 12.42 -12.09 11.16
CA SER A 86 11.18 -11.59 10.56
C SER A 86 10.76 -10.26 11.17
N ALA A 87 10.91 -10.09 12.49
CA ALA A 87 10.61 -8.84 13.18
C ALA A 87 11.50 -7.70 12.69
N THR A 88 12.82 -7.93 12.59
CA THR A 88 13.77 -6.93 12.07
C THR A 88 13.46 -6.57 10.61
N VAL A 89 13.27 -7.58 9.75
CA VAL A 89 12.90 -7.33 8.33
C VAL A 89 11.60 -6.57 8.22
N PHE A 90 10.59 -6.89 9.04
CA PHE A 90 9.31 -6.19 9.05
C PHE A 90 9.49 -4.70 9.35
N VAL A 91 10.17 -4.36 10.45
CA VAL A 91 10.39 -2.95 10.85
C VAL A 91 11.18 -2.19 9.79
N VAL A 92 12.29 -2.77 9.31
CA VAL A 92 13.15 -2.13 8.31
C VAL A 92 12.39 -1.91 7.00
N THR A 93 11.67 -2.93 6.52
CA THR A 93 10.93 -2.83 5.24
C THR A 93 9.81 -1.79 5.33
N VAL A 94 9.03 -1.78 6.43
CA VAL A 94 7.96 -0.79 6.62
C VAL A 94 8.55 0.61 6.73
N GLY A 95 9.62 0.79 7.50
CA GLY A 95 10.30 2.08 7.63
C GLY A 95 10.83 2.61 6.30
N LEU A 96 11.53 1.76 5.52
CA LEU A 96 12.02 2.12 4.19
C LEU A 96 10.88 2.41 3.21
N SER A 97 9.77 1.67 3.28
CA SER A 97 8.60 1.92 2.44
C SER A 97 7.94 3.27 2.78
N ILE A 98 7.81 3.62 4.07
CA ILE A 98 7.26 4.91 4.49
C ILE A 98 8.16 6.06 4.00
N SER A 99 9.47 5.98 4.21
CA SER A 99 10.41 6.99 3.74
C SER A 99 10.44 7.09 2.21
N GLY A 100 10.46 5.95 1.53
CA GLY A 100 10.52 5.88 0.08
C GLY A 100 9.27 6.47 -0.60
N HIS A 101 8.07 6.18 -0.11
CA HIS A 101 6.87 6.78 -0.70
C HIS A 101 6.75 8.28 -0.38
N SER A 102 7.28 8.74 0.77
CA SER A 102 7.33 10.17 1.07
C SER A 102 8.28 10.92 0.12
N VAL A 103 9.46 10.35 -0.14
CA VAL A 103 10.37 10.89 -1.18
C VAL A 103 9.72 10.86 -2.56
N ALA A 104 9.05 9.77 -2.93
CA ALA A 104 8.33 9.68 -4.20
C ALA A 104 7.26 10.77 -4.34
N LYS A 105 6.53 11.14 -3.27
CA LYS A 105 5.57 12.25 -3.30
C LYS A 105 6.23 13.57 -3.69
N GLU A 106 7.36 13.90 -3.10
CA GLU A 106 8.10 15.13 -3.43
C GLU A 106 8.63 15.10 -4.87
N VAL A 107 9.17 13.95 -5.32
CA VAL A 107 9.69 13.80 -6.68
C VAL A 107 8.61 13.95 -7.74
N PHE A 108 7.44 13.32 -7.52
CA PHE A 108 6.34 13.40 -8.49
C PHE A 108 5.56 14.72 -8.39
N GLY A 109 5.44 15.35 -7.24
CA GLY A 109 4.76 16.64 -7.05
C GLY A 109 3.33 16.71 -7.59
N ARG A 110 2.62 15.56 -7.68
CA ARG A 110 1.33 15.46 -8.35
C ARG A 110 0.22 16.14 -7.56
N SER A 111 -0.56 17.01 -8.23
CA SER A 111 -1.72 17.67 -7.65
C SER A 111 -2.88 16.69 -7.42
N ARG A 112 -3.63 16.93 -6.33
CA ARG A 112 -4.83 16.17 -5.99
C ARG A 112 -6.02 16.50 -6.88
N PRO A 113 -7.07 15.62 -6.92
CA PRO A 113 -8.33 15.94 -7.58
C PRO A 113 -8.99 17.18 -6.98
N THR A 114 -9.56 18.04 -7.85
CA THR A 114 -10.35 19.22 -7.47
C THR A 114 -11.72 19.21 -8.14
N LEU A 115 -12.15 18.05 -8.67
CA LEU A 115 -13.40 17.91 -9.43
C LEU A 115 -14.65 17.84 -8.54
N VAL A 116 -14.46 17.46 -7.28
CA VAL A 116 -15.50 17.42 -6.24
C VAL A 116 -14.94 17.96 -4.93
N PRO A 117 -15.78 18.43 -3.98
CA PRO A 117 -15.33 18.73 -2.62
C PRO A 117 -14.69 17.50 -2.00
N GLN A 118 -13.52 17.67 -1.38
CA GLN A 118 -12.85 16.60 -0.67
C GLN A 118 -13.53 16.35 0.68
N LEU A 119 -13.87 15.09 0.96
CA LEU A 119 -14.51 14.65 2.21
C LEU A 119 -13.50 14.24 3.30
N ASP A 120 -12.20 14.48 3.05
CA ASP A 120 -11.11 14.28 4.00
C ASP A 120 -10.03 15.34 3.78
N PHE A 121 -9.27 15.69 4.83
CA PHE A 121 -8.22 16.70 4.76
C PHE A 121 -6.85 16.09 4.50
N VAL A 122 -6.15 16.57 3.48
CA VAL A 122 -4.80 16.14 3.14
C VAL A 122 -4.01 17.27 2.50
N ASP A 123 -2.84 17.59 3.02
CA ASP A 123 -1.96 18.70 2.63
C ASP A 123 -0.72 18.29 1.80
N THR A 124 -0.51 16.98 1.57
CA THR A 124 0.65 16.46 0.82
C THR A 124 0.31 16.16 -0.63
N TYR A 125 1.34 15.96 -1.49
CA TYR A 125 1.17 15.52 -2.89
C TYR A 125 0.39 14.22 -3.03
N ALA A 126 -0.21 14.01 -4.23
CA ALA A 126 -1.13 12.91 -4.45
C ALA A 126 -0.44 11.57 -4.72
N TYR A 127 0.63 11.54 -5.51
CA TYR A 127 1.27 10.30 -5.96
C TYR A 127 2.56 9.96 -5.20
N PRO A 128 2.75 8.69 -4.81
CA PRO A 128 1.74 7.63 -4.68
C PRO A 128 0.89 7.80 -3.42
N SER A 129 -0.29 7.14 -3.34
CA SER A 129 -1.14 7.19 -2.15
C SER A 129 -0.49 6.53 -0.95
N GLY A 130 -0.24 7.30 0.12
CA GLY A 130 0.39 6.81 1.35
C GLY A 130 -0.50 5.87 2.16
N HIS A 131 -1.83 6.03 2.13
CA HIS A 131 -2.78 5.09 2.74
C HIS A 131 -2.72 3.73 2.05
N ALA A 132 -2.76 3.72 0.72
CA ALA A 132 -2.69 2.50 -0.06
C ALA A 132 -1.34 1.78 0.10
N ALA A 133 -0.22 2.51 0.00
CA ALA A 133 1.12 1.95 0.13
C ALA A 133 1.40 1.42 1.55
N GLY A 134 1.07 2.23 2.57
CA GLY A 134 1.29 1.86 3.96
C GLY A 134 0.45 0.68 4.41
N ALA A 135 -0.85 0.66 4.07
CA ALA A 135 -1.70 -0.48 4.38
C ALA A 135 -1.19 -1.76 3.69
N MET A 136 -0.86 -1.68 2.39
CA MET A 136 -0.41 -2.84 1.63
C MET A 136 0.90 -3.41 2.18
N VAL A 137 1.91 -2.58 2.49
CA VAL A 137 3.18 -3.11 3.01
C VAL A 137 3.02 -3.73 4.40
N ILE A 138 2.25 -3.10 5.30
CA ILE A 138 2.09 -3.58 6.68
C ILE A 138 1.29 -4.88 6.71
N LEU A 139 0.12 -4.90 6.06
CA LEU A 139 -0.80 -6.03 6.13
C LEU A 139 -0.29 -7.23 5.34
N LEU A 140 0.20 -7.01 4.11
CA LEU A 140 0.70 -8.10 3.28
C LEU A 140 1.98 -8.70 3.84
N LEU A 141 2.99 -7.87 4.18
CA LEU A 141 4.25 -8.38 4.73
C LEU A 141 4.03 -9.07 6.07
N GLY A 142 3.25 -8.48 6.97
CA GLY A 142 2.93 -9.08 8.26
C GLY A 142 2.29 -10.46 8.11
N ALA A 143 1.27 -10.58 7.24
CA ALA A 143 0.59 -11.84 6.99
C ALA A 143 1.51 -12.91 6.36
N LEU A 144 2.37 -12.51 5.41
CA LEU A 144 3.37 -13.39 4.81
C LEU A 144 4.38 -13.90 5.84
N LEU A 145 4.89 -13.04 6.72
CA LEU A 145 5.85 -13.40 7.77
C LEU A 145 5.21 -14.30 8.84
N LEU A 146 3.93 -14.09 9.15
CA LEU A 146 3.15 -14.94 10.04
C LEU A 146 2.73 -16.26 9.38
N ARG A 147 2.98 -16.43 8.06
CA ARG A 147 2.64 -17.63 7.27
C ARG A 147 1.17 -18.01 7.33
N ASN A 148 0.29 -17.03 7.39
CA ASN A 148 -1.16 -17.23 7.44
C ASN A 148 -1.81 -16.81 6.12
N ARG A 149 -2.26 -17.78 5.32
CA ARG A 149 -2.89 -17.53 4.01
C ARG A 149 -4.19 -16.73 4.12
N GLY A 150 -5.00 -17.00 5.15
CA GLY A 150 -6.23 -16.23 5.39
C GLY A 150 -5.93 -14.76 5.69
N ALA A 151 -4.91 -14.51 6.53
CA ALA A 151 -4.45 -13.15 6.82
C ALA A 151 -3.88 -12.45 5.56
N VAL A 152 -3.25 -13.17 4.62
CA VAL A 152 -2.79 -12.60 3.34
C VAL A 152 -3.98 -12.07 2.54
N TRP A 153 -5.02 -12.89 2.34
CA TRP A 153 -6.21 -12.46 1.61
C TRP A 153 -6.93 -11.31 2.31
N LEU A 154 -7.12 -11.42 3.63
CA LEU A 154 -7.73 -10.35 4.42
C LEU A 154 -6.93 -9.05 4.32
N GLY A 155 -5.60 -9.13 4.44
CA GLY A 155 -4.71 -7.97 4.35
C GLY A 155 -4.76 -7.30 2.97
N VAL A 156 -4.80 -8.08 1.90
CA VAL A 156 -4.96 -7.56 0.53
C VAL A 156 -6.33 -6.88 0.38
N ILE A 157 -7.42 -7.53 0.78
CA ILE A 157 -8.79 -6.98 0.68
C ILE A 157 -8.91 -5.67 1.48
N LEU A 158 -8.41 -5.64 2.71
CA LEU A 158 -8.41 -4.43 3.53
C LEU A 158 -7.57 -3.31 2.89
N SER A 159 -6.39 -3.62 2.35
CA SER A 159 -5.55 -2.63 1.67
C SER A 159 -6.24 -2.07 0.42
N LEU A 160 -6.96 -2.92 -0.33
CA LEU A 160 -7.76 -2.48 -1.47
C LEU A 160 -8.90 -1.55 -1.02
N ALA A 161 -9.64 -1.92 0.02
CA ALA A 161 -10.72 -1.10 0.57
C ALA A 161 -10.22 0.26 1.10
N ILE A 162 -9.08 0.28 1.83
CA ILE A 162 -8.42 1.51 2.29
C ILE A 162 -8.01 2.39 1.11
N GLY A 163 -7.43 1.82 0.06
CA GLY A 163 -7.07 2.60 -1.13
C GLY A 163 -8.30 3.14 -1.86
N LEU A 164 -9.33 2.32 -2.08
CA LEU A 164 -10.57 2.75 -2.75
C LEU A 164 -11.28 3.86 -1.96
N SER A 165 -11.27 3.82 -0.62
CA SER A 165 -11.84 4.89 0.19
C SER A 165 -11.21 6.26 -0.11
N ARG A 166 -9.92 6.32 -0.50
CA ARG A 166 -9.25 7.58 -0.86
C ARG A 166 -9.77 8.19 -2.15
N VAL A 167 -10.15 7.34 -3.12
CA VAL A 167 -10.81 7.81 -4.35
C VAL A 167 -12.24 8.24 -4.03
N ALA A 168 -12.96 7.44 -3.25
CA ALA A 168 -14.33 7.70 -2.84
C ALA A 168 -14.46 9.03 -2.07
N LEU A 169 -13.53 9.32 -1.16
CA LEU A 169 -13.49 10.59 -0.41
C LEU A 169 -12.93 11.79 -1.20
N GLY A 170 -12.61 11.60 -2.49
CA GLY A 170 -12.25 12.70 -3.39
C GLY A 170 -10.81 13.20 -3.27
N VAL A 171 -9.92 12.51 -2.53
CA VAL A 171 -8.58 13.02 -2.20
C VAL A 171 -7.44 12.43 -3.03
N HIS A 172 -7.69 11.37 -3.81
CA HIS A 172 -6.69 10.72 -4.67
C HIS A 172 -7.27 10.34 -6.04
N TRP A 173 -6.44 10.40 -7.08
CA TRP A 173 -6.73 9.79 -8.36
C TRP A 173 -6.65 8.27 -8.28
N PRO A 174 -7.42 7.50 -9.10
CA PRO A 174 -7.29 6.04 -9.15
C PRO A 174 -5.87 5.54 -9.39
N SER A 175 -5.10 6.21 -10.25
CA SER A 175 -3.70 5.87 -10.51
C SER A 175 -2.78 6.13 -9.31
N ASP A 176 -3.06 7.12 -8.44
CA ASP A 176 -2.29 7.32 -7.20
C ASP A 176 -2.43 6.13 -6.26
N VAL A 177 -3.65 5.63 -6.15
CA VAL A 177 -3.99 4.47 -5.29
C VAL A 177 -3.39 3.20 -5.85
N THR A 178 -3.52 2.97 -7.17
CA THR A 178 -2.90 1.82 -7.85
C THR A 178 -1.38 1.83 -7.70
N GLY A 179 -0.75 2.99 -7.90
CA GLY A 179 0.68 3.18 -7.66
C GLY A 179 1.07 2.90 -6.20
N GLY A 180 0.24 3.33 -5.25
CA GLY A 180 0.43 3.04 -3.83
C GLY A 180 0.39 1.54 -3.52
N TRP A 181 -0.60 0.80 -4.05
CA TRP A 181 -0.67 -0.66 -3.87
C TRP A 181 0.54 -1.38 -4.48
N MET A 182 0.96 -0.98 -5.69
CA MET A 182 2.15 -1.53 -6.33
C MET A 182 3.40 -1.25 -5.50
N PHE A 183 3.56 -0.02 -5.01
CA PHE A 183 4.70 0.38 -4.19
C PHE A 183 4.77 -0.43 -2.88
N GLY A 184 3.68 -0.44 -2.11
CA GLY A 184 3.60 -1.19 -0.85
C GLY A 184 3.71 -2.71 -1.04
N GLY A 185 3.06 -3.25 -2.08
CA GLY A 185 3.14 -4.66 -2.46
C GLY A 185 4.54 -5.07 -2.87
N GLY A 186 5.20 -4.24 -3.68
CA GLY A 186 6.59 -4.44 -4.08
C GLY A 186 7.53 -4.49 -2.88
N ALA A 187 7.44 -3.51 -1.98
CA ALA A 187 8.21 -3.49 -0.75
C ALA A 187 7.94 -4.74 0.12
N ALA A 188 6.66 -5.15 0.26
CA ALA A 188 6.28 -6.33 1.03
C ALA A 188 6.90 -7.62 0.48
N LEU A 189 6.88 -7.81 -0.85
CA LEU A 189 7.45 -9.01 -1.47
C LEU A 189 8.98 -9.05 -1.36
N ILE A 190 9.65 -7.91 -1.51
CA ILE A 190 11.10 -7.80 -1.29
C ILE A 190 11.44 -8.12 0.16
N GLY A 191 10.76 -7.50 1.13
CA GLY A 191 10.95 -7.79 2.55
C GLY A 191 10.73 -9.26 2.87
N TYR A 192 9.67 -9.87 2.33
CA TYR A 192 9.42 -11.29 2.51
C TYR A 192 10.52 -12.18 1.92
N ALA A 193 11.04 -11.85 0.74
CA ALA A 193 12.17 -12.56 0.13
C ALA A 193 13.40 -12.50 1.02
N MET A 194 13.70 -11.33 1.59
CA MET A 194 14.85 -11.14 2.51
C MET A 194 14.69 -11.87 3.84
N ALA A 195 13.47 -12.10 4.30
CA ALA A 195 13.20 -12.85 5.53
C ALA A 195 13.41 -14.37 5.37
N GLN A 196 13.39 -14.89 4.13
CA GLN A 196 13.57 -16.32 3.89
C GLN A 196 15.05 -16.73 4.13
N PRO A 197 15.29 -17.92 4.69
CA PRO A 197 16.65 -18.45 4.83
C PRO A 197 17.28 -18.64 3.43
N VAL A 198 18.53 -18.23 3.28
CA VAL A 198 19.32 -18.55 2.09
C VAL A 198 19.64 -20.05 2.14
N LYS A 199 19.11 -20.84 1.21
CA LYS A 199 19.53 -22.24 1.05
C LYS A 199 21.00 -22.26 0.65
N ARG A 200 21.84 -22.89 1.47
CA ARG A 200 23.23 -23.16 1.12
C ARG A 200 23.25 -24.20 -0.02
N PRO A 201 24.17 -24.06 -0.99
CA PRO A 201 24.26 -25.00 -2.14
C PRO A 201 24.49 -26.48 -1.75
N GLU A 202 24.98 -26.75 -0.56
CA GLU A 202 25.34 -28.09 -0.09
C GLU A 202 24.15 -29.00 0.27
N GLU A 203 22.92 -28.45 0.44
CA GLU A 203 21.72 -29.27 0.75
C GLU A 203 21.01 -29.85 -0.49
N SER A 204 21.48 -29.58 -1.71
CA SER A 204 20.89 -30.07 -2.94
C SER A 204 21.61 -31.29 -3.53
N ALA A 205 22.62 -31.84 -2.84
CA ALA A 205 23.46 -32.95 -3.34
C ALA A 205 23.26 -34.30 -2.59
N ASN A 206 22.21 -34.42 -1.74
CA ASN A 206 21.81 -35.68 -1.11
C ASN A 206 20.39 -36.08 -1.48
#